data_e97ae4857aebfe86520a302375aab7ae
#
_entry.id   e97ae4857aebfe86520a302375aab7ae
#
_cell.length_a   1.000
_cell.length_b   1.000
_cell.length_c   1.000
_cell.angle_alpha   90.00
_cell.angle_beta   90.00
_cell.angle_gamma   90.00
#
_symmetry.space_group_name_H-M   'P 1'
#
loop_
_entity.id
_entity.type
_entity.pdbx_description
1 polymer ?
#
loop_
_entity_poly.entity_id
_entity_poly.type
_entity_poly.pdbx_seq_one_letter_code
_entity_poly.pdbx_strand_id
1 'polypeptide(L)'
;MKVYVSNYLSRSISILDYSTLEFERDIKLDENIYPHNFCIDNRQQLAYIPSSLDGELYVLDLSIGKIIDNISIGGKLTNIALCNDELFISNEDSNSIYILDVKTSNPIGVIGVDNMPHGFDIDSINNRLYVACINSIICIDTISKSICKKIDTDFKSWHIKLDRNKKEIYTSTLDGKV
;
A
#
# COMPACT_ATOMS: atom_id res chain seq x y z
N MET A 1 -7.46 7.16 19.35
CA MET A 1 -6.84 6.61 18.13
C MET A 1 -7.85 5.69 17.46
N LYS A 2 -7.81 5.51 16.14
CA LYS A 2 -8.79 4.68 15.40
C LYS A 2 -8.11 3.51 14.70
N VAL A 3 -8.86 2.42 14.52
CA VAL A 3 -8.52 1.30 13.64
C VAL A 3 -9.41 1.41 12.42
N TYR A 4 -8.80 1.29 11.24
CA TYR A 4 -9.50 1.31 9.96
C TYR A 4 -9.37 -0.06 9.30
N VAL A 5 -10.48 -0.63 8.87
CA VAL A 5 -10.54 -1.97 8.26
C VAL A 5 -11.16 -1.86 6.86
N SER A 6 -10.41 -2.29 5.86
CA SER A 6 -10.92 -2.37 4.49
C SER A 6 -11.83 -3.59 4.32
N ASN A 7 -13.04 -3.37 3.81
CA ASN A 7 -14.01 -4.41 3.54
C ASN A 7 -14.23 -4.52 2.04
N TYR A 8 -13.43 -5.36 1.39
CA TYR A 8 -13.38 -5.47 -0.07
C TYR A 8 -14.76 -5.69 -0.70
N LEU A 9 -15.47 -6.75 -0.29
CA LEU A 9 -16.76 -7.12 -0.91
C LEU A 9 -17.90 -6.14 -0.58
N SER A 10 -17.88 -5.51 0.59
CA SER A 10 -18.90 -4.53 0.98
C SER A 10 -18.57 -3.11 0.56
N ARG A 11 -17.40 -2.91 -0.07
CA ARG A 11 -16.97 -1.60 -0.57
C ARG A 11 -17.09 -0.52 0.51
N SER A 12 -16.42 -0.78 1.64
CA SER A 12 -16.47 0.13 2.77
C SER A 12 -15.18 0.08 3.58
N ILE A 13 -14.97 1.10 4.39
CA ILE A 13 -13.94 1.12 5.42
C ILE A 13 -14.65 1.22 6.78
N SER A 14 -14.48 0.20 7.62
CA SER A 14 -14.98 0.22 9.00
C SER A 14 -14.03 0.99 9.89
N ILE A 15 -14.59 1.78 10.79
CA ILE A 15 -13.85 2.52 11.81
C ILE A 15 -14.22 1.95 13.17
N LEU A 16 -13.17 1.59 13.95
CA LEU A 16 -13.31 1.12 15.32
C LEU A 16 -12.49 2.01 16.25
N ASP A 17 -12.90 2.11 17.50
CA ASP A 17 -12.05 2.69 18.53
C ASP A 17 -10.85 1.79 18.81
N TYR A 18 -9.65 2.35 18.89
CA TYR A 18 -8.41 1.59 19.07
C TYR A 18 -8.34 0.89 20.45
N SER A 19 -8.87 1.54 21.48
CA SER A 19 -8.71 1.09 22.87
C SER A 19 -9.74 0.01 23.24
N THR A 20 -10.97 0.14 22.75
CA THR A 20 -12.08 -0.77 23.06
C THR A 20 -12.34 -1.79 21.96
N LEU A 21 -11.86 -1.52 20.73
CA LEU A 21 -12.16 -2.24 19.50
C LEU A 21 -13.66 -2.25 19.16
N GLU A 22 -14.42 -1.35 19.77
CA GLU A 22 -15.84 -1.18 19.44
C GLU A 22 -16.01 -0.55 18.06
N PHE A 23 -16.97 -1.08 17.32
CA PHE A 23 -17.36 -0.54 16.02
C PHE A 23 -18.01 0.84 16.19
N GLU A 24 -17.59 1.81 15.39
CA GLU A 24 -18.17 3.14 15.40
C GLU A 24 -19.06 3.39 14.18
N ARG A 25 -18.51 3.19 12.98
CA ARG A 25 -19.24 3.42 11.73
C ARG A 25 -18.52 2.81 10.53
N ASP A 26 -19.24 2.70 9.42
CA ASP A 26 -18.67 2.45 8.09
C ASP A 26 -18.63 3.74 7.26
N ILE A 27 -17.56 3.89 6.49
CA ILE A 27 -17.52 4.76 5.33
C ILE A 27 -17.85 3.90 4.11
N LYS A 28 -18.98 4.15 3.46
CA LYS A 28 -19.36 3.50 2.21
C LYS A 28 -18.62 4.15 1.05
N LEU A 29 -18.04 3.34 0.19
CA LEU A 29 -17.36 3.75 -1.04
C LEU A 29 -18.31 3.57 -2.22
N ASP A 30 -17.98 4.23 -3.33
CA ASP A 30 -18.75 4.11 -4.57
C ASP A 30 -18.69 2.69 -5.16
N GLU A 31 -19.62 2.37 -6.05
CA GLU A 31 -19.87 1.00 -6.55
C GLU A 31 -18.64 0.35 -7.23
N ASN A 32 -17.71 1.14 -7.74
CA ASN A 32 -16.51 0.65 -8.44
C ASN A 32 -15.27 0.59 -7.55
N ILE A 33 -15.34 1.04 -6.28
CA ILE A 33 -14.18 1.12 -5.39
C ILE A 33 -14.15 -0.09 -4.46
N TYR A 34 -13.19 -0.99 -4.68
CA TYR A 34 -12.97 -2.18 -3.88
C TYR A 34 -11.69 -2.00 -3.04
N PRO A 35 -11.78 -1.62 -1.76
CA PRO A 35 -10.61 -1.32 -0.95
C PRO A 35 -9.90 -2.62 -0.54
N HIS A 36 -8.90 -3.03 -1.31
CA HIS A 36 -8.06 -4.17 -0.97
C HIS A 36 -6.98 -3.78 0.05
N ASN A 37 -6.35 -2.66 -0.19
CA ASN A 37 -5.35 -2.06 0.68
C ASN A 37 -5.50 -0.53 0.66
N PHE A 38 -4.93 0.14 1.63
CA PHE A 38 -4.88 1.61 1.67
C PHE A 38 -3.81 2.07 2.67
N CYS A 39 -3.33 3.30 2.51
CA CYS A 39 -2.54 3.97 3.53
C CYS A 39 -3.24 5.26 3.99
N ILE A 40 -2.87 5.75 5.16
CA ILE A 40 -3.47 6.94 5.76
C ILE A 40 -2.40 8.01 6.00
N ASP A 41 -2.65 9.23 5.51
CA ASP A 41 -1.99 10.42 6.01
C ASP A 41 -2.80 11.02 7.17
N ASN A 42 -2.35 10.72 8.39
CA ASN A 42 -3.01 11.21 9.59
C ASN A 42 -2.95 12.74 9.75
N ARG A 43 -1.98 13.41 9.13
CA ARG A 43 -1.85 14.88 9.20
C ARG A 43 -2.94 15.57 8.39
N GLN A 44 -3.27 14.99 7.23
CA GLN A 44 -4.29 15.51 6.33
C GLN A 44 -5.66 14.85 6.53
N GLN A 45 -5.75 13.78 7.33
CA GLN A 45 -6.94 12.94 7.47
C GLN A 45 -7.41 12.35 6.13
N LEU A 46 -6.46 11.97 5.29
CA LEU A 46 -6.72 11.37 3.98
C LEU A 46 -6.33 9.88 3.97
N ALA A 47 -7.12 9.07 3.28
CA ALA A 47 -6.74 7.71 2.93
C ALA A 47 -6.57 7.59 1.41
N TYR A 48 -5.52 6.89 0.99
CA TYR A 48 -5.19 6.64 -0.40
C TYR A 48 -5.47 5.15 -0.70
N ILE A 49 -6.38 4.88 -1.63
CA ILE A 49 -6.90 3.55 -1.93
C ILE A 49 -6.53 3.18 -3.36
N PRO A 50 -5.54 2.31 -3.58
CA PRO A 50 -5.20 1.83 -4.92
C PRO A 50 -6.25 0.84 -5.41
N SER A 51 -6.61 0.92 -6.68
CA SER A 51 -7.57 0.04 -7.32
C SER A 51 -6.88 -0.91 -8.30
N SER A 52 -7.13 -2.20 -8.12
CA SER A 52 -6.64 -3.24 -9.03
C SER A 52 -7.56 -3.48 -10.24
N LEU A 53 -8.71 -2.80 -10.30
CA LEU A 53 -9.71 -3.02 -11.33
C LEU A 53 -9.63 -2.00 -12.46
N ASP A 54 -9.37 -0.74 -12.14
CA ASP A 54 -9.40 0.38 -13.09
C ASP A 54 -8.10 1.19 -13.15
N GLY A 55 -7.13 0.86 -12.28
CA GLY A 55 -5.84 1.55 -12.25
C GLY A 55 -5.90 2.95 -11.66
N GLU A 56 -6.96 3.27 -10.91
CA GLU A 56 -7.12 4.53 -10.21
C GLU A 56 -6.55 4.47 -8.79
N LEU A 57 -6.04 5.60 -8.33
CA LEU A 57 -5.75 5.85 -6.93
C LEU A 57 -6.81 6.82 -6.39
N TYR A 58 -7.69 6.32 -5.54
CA TYR A 58 -8.74 7.13 -4.92
C TYR A 58 -8.26 7.82 -3.65
N VAL A 59 -8.65 9.08 -3.49
CA VAL A 59 -8.35 9.88 -2.29
C VAL A 59 -9.62 10.06 -1.47
N LEU A 60 -9.65 9.46 -0.30
CA LEU A 60 -10.77 9.50 0.63
C LEU A 60 -10.48 10.48 1.76
N ASP A 61 -11.32 11.48 1.94
CA ASP A 61 -11.32 12.32 3.14
C ASP A 61 -12.03 11.58 4.29
N LEU A 62 -11.27 11.22 5.32
CA LEU A 62 -11.75 10.46 6.48
C LEU A 62 -12.67 11.28 7.40
N SER A 63 -12.57 12.61 7.37
CA SER A 63 -13.37 13.51 8.21
C SER A 63 -14.81 13.58 7.74
N ILE A 64 -15.02 13.66 6.44
CA ILE A 64 -16.36 13.72 5.81
C ILE A 64 -16.83 12.39 5.25
N GLY A 65 -15.91 11.39 5.12
CA GLY A 65 -16.20 10.06 4.62
C GLY A 65 -16.56 10.02 3.13
N LYS A 66 -15.88 10.83 2.30
CA LYS A 66 -16.14 10.93 0.86
C LYS A 66 -14.86 10.87 0.05
N ILE A 67 -14.95 10.27 -1.13
CA ILE A 67 -13.90 10.41 -2.15
C ILE A 67 -13.89 11.86 -2.62
N ILE A 68 -12.72 12.48 -2.58
CA ILE A 68 -12.52 13.88 -2.95
C ILE A 68 -11.69 14.04 -4.22
N ASP A 69 -10.96 12.99 -4.61
CA ASP A 69 -10.12 13.00 -5.81
C ASP A 69 -9.84 11.58 -6.28
N ASN A 70 -9.44 11.44 -7.55
CA ASN A 70 -8.89 10.22 -8.10
C ASN A 70 -7.76 10.54 -9.08
N ILE A 71 -6.71 9.71 -9.08
CA ILE A 71 -5.51 9.88 -9.87
C ILE A 71 -5.34 8.66 -10.75
N SER A 72 -5.42 8.85 -12.07
CA SER A 72 -5.22 7.77 -13.06
C SER A 72 -3.75 7.41 -13.19
N ILE A 73 -3.40 6.19 -12.78
CA ILE A 73 -2.04 5.63 -12.92
C ILE A 73 -2.04 4.57 -14.02
N GLY A 74 -3.11 3.81 -14.12
CA GLY A 74 -3.27 2.67 -15.02
C GLY A 74 -2.69 1.37 -14.46
N GLY A 75 -3.10 0.25 -15.05
CA GLY A 75 -2.67 -1.10 -14.66
C GLY A 75 -3.27 -1.59 -13.33
N LYS A 76 -2.75 -2.70 -12.84
CA LYS A 76 -3.25 -3.34 -11.61
C LYS A 76 -2.51 -2.84 -10.39
N LEU A 77 -3.11 -1.89 -9.66
CA LEU A 77 -2.55 -1.33 -8.44
C LEU A 77 -2.96 -2.20 -7.24
N THR A 78 -1.99 -2.71 -6.47
CA THR A 78 -2.29 -3.72 -5.42
C THR A 78 -1.93 -3.29 -4.02
N ASN A 79 -0.88 -2.51 -3.86
CA ASN A 79 -0.46 -2.07 -2.53
C ASN A 79 0.05 -0.62 -2.55
N ILE A 80 0.04 0.00 -1.37
CA ILE A 80 0.45 1.39 -1.20
C ILE A 80 1.09 1.61 0.16
N ALA A 81 2.11 2.47 0.19
CA ALA A 81 2.72 2.94 1.43
C ALA A 81 3.02 4.44 1.34
N LEU A 82 2.89 5.13 2.45
CA LEU A 82 3.24 6.54 2.60
C LEU A 82 4.56 6.68 3.37
N CYS A 83 5.51 7.41 2.80
CA CYS A 83 6.77 7.74 3.45
C CYS A 83 7.26 9.11 2.98
N ASN A 84 7.61 9.99 3.94
CA ASN A 84 8.21 11.31 3.66
C ASN A 84 7.44 12.14 2.61
N ASP A 85 6.12 12.23 2.74
CA ASP A 85 5.22 12.92 1.80
C ASP A 85 5.20 12.30 0.39
N GLU A 86 5.62 11.06 0.22
CA GLU A 86 5.60 10.32 -1.03
C GLU A 86 4.78 9.04 -0.90
N LEU A 87 3.96 8.75 -1.89
CA LEU A 87 3.21 7.51 -2.02
C LEU A 87 3.99 6.54 -2.91
N PHE A 88 4.25 5.34 -2.41
CA PHE A 88 4.82 4.24 -3.17
C PHE A 88 3.69 3.26 -3.47
N ILE A 89 3.48 2.94 -4.74
CA ILE A 89 2.33 2.16 -5.22
C ILE A 89 2.82 1.02 -6.09
N SER A 90 2.46 -0.22 -5.76
CA SER A 90 2.77 -1.37 -6.61
C SER A 90 1.83 -1.46 -7.80
N ASN A 91 2.40 -1.71 -8.96
CA ASN A 91 1.69 -2.00 -10.19
C ASN A 91 2.15 -3.37 -10.72
N GLU A 92 1.27 -4.37 -10.61
CA GLU A 92 1.60 -5.73 -11.01
C GLU A 92 1.77 -5.88 -12.53
N ASP A 93 0.97 -5.15 -13.32
CA ASP A 93 1.00 -5.27 -14.78
C ASP A 93 2.31 -4.75 -15.39
N SER A 94 2.86 -3.70 -14.79
CA SER A 94 4.12 -3.08 -15.26
C SER A 94 5.36 -3.55 -14.50
N ASN A 95 5.21 -4.43 -13.50
CA ASN A 95 6.31 -4.86 -12.63
C ASN A 95 7.10 -3.68 -12.06
N SER A 96 6.40 -2.72 -11.50
CA SER A 96 7.03 -1.47 -11.04
C SER A 96 6.37 -0.89 -9.79
N ILE A 97 7.10 0.01 -9.16
CA ILE A 97 6.63 0.83 -8.05
C ILE A 97 6.54 2.26 -8.56
N TYR A 98 5.33 2.80 -8.62
CA TYR A 98 5.09 4.21 -8.92
C TYR A 98 5.27 5.05 -7.68
N ILE A 99 5.80 6.25 -7.86
CA ILE A 99 6.03 7.18 -6.75
C ILE A 99 5.33 8.49 -7.09
N LEU A 100 4.44 8.93 -6.19
CA LEU A 100 3.76 10.21 -6.31
C LEU A 100 4.07 11.11 -5.11
N ASP A 101 4.16 12.40 -5.38
CA ASP A 101 4.20 13.42 -4.32
C ASP A 101 2.79 13.65 -3.77
N VAL A 102 2.62 13.56 -2.44
CA VAL A 102 1.32 13.68 -1.77
C VAL A 102 0.68 15.05 -1.95
N LYS A 103 1.49 16.11 -2.01
CA LYS A 103 0.98 17.51 -2.03
C LYS A 103 0.47 17.92 -3.40
N THR A 104 1.12 17.40 -4.44
CA THR A 104 0.82 17.80 -5.83
C THR A 104 0.08 16.72 -6.60
N SER A 105 0.00 15.50 -6.06
CA SER A 105 -0.50 14.30 -6.74
C SER A 105 0.26 13.95 -8.04
N ASN A 106 1.41 14.59 -8.27
CA ASN A 106 2.19 14.36 -9.47
C ASN A 106 3.09 13.13 -9.35
N PRO A 107 3.28 12.37 -10.45
CA PRO A 107 4.27 11.31 -10.49
C PRO A 107 5.68 11.91 -10.44
N ILE A 108 6.52 11.39 -9.53
CA ILE A 108 7.91 11.83 -9.33
C ILE A 108 8.92 10.72 -9.58
N GLY A 109 8.48 9.50 -9.84
CA GLY A 109 9.37 8.40 -10.17
C GLY A 109 8.64 7.08 -10.42
N VAL A 110 9.37 6.18 -11.09
CA VAL A 110 8.97 4.79 -11.29
C VAL A 110 10.22 3.92 -11.09
N ILE A 111 10.09 2.86 -10.30
CA ILE A 111 11.17 1.89 -10.05
C ILE A 111 10.73 0.54 -10.63
N GLY A 112 11.45 0.03 -11.62
CA GLY A 112 11.26 -1.33 -12.11
C GLY A 112 11.68 -2.34 -11.04
N VAL A 113 10.85 -3.36 -10.79
CA VAL A 113 11.09 -4.44 -9.85
C VAL A 113 10.86 -5.80 -10.50
N ASP A 114 11.00 -6.89 -9.75
CA ASP A 114 10.70 -8.22 -10.25
C ASP A 114 9.18 -8.44 -10.43
N ASN A 115 8.83 -9.59 -11.02
CA ASN A 115 7.47 -9.93 -11.40
C ASN A 115 6.46 -9.87 -10.25
N MET A 116 5.33 -9.26 -10.52
CA MET A 116 4.15 -9.18 -9.66
C MET A 116 4.48 -8.64 -8.26
N PRO A 117 4.90 -7.37 -8.14
CA PRO A 117 5.06 -6.72 -6.84
C PRO A 117 3.69 -6.61 -6.15
N HIS A 118 3.51 -7.30 -5.02
CA HIS A 118 2.21 -7.35 -4.34
C HIS A 118 2.27 -6.75 -2.94
N GLY A 119 2.96 -7.40 -2.01
CA GLY A 119 2.98 -6.99 -0.61
C GLY A 119 4.06 -5.98 -0.29
N PHE A 120 3.72 -5.00 0.56
CA PHE A 120 4.66 -3.99 1.05
C PHE A 120 4.74 -3.96 2.57
N ASP A 121 5.89 -3.60 3.08
CA ASP A 121 6.02 -2.94 4.38
C ASP A 121 7.16 -1.93 4.35
N ILE A 122 7.04 -0.86 5.13
CA ILE A 122 7.94 0.27 5.11
C ILE A 122 8.61 0.50 6.47
N ASP A 123 9.92 0.64 6.44
CA ASP A 123 10.73 1.12 7.56
C ASP A 123 11.09 2.59 7.30
N SER A 124 10.23 3.48 7.76
CA SER A 124 10.40 4.93 7.59
C SER A 124 11.59 5.49 8.40
N ILE A 125 12.04 4.80 9.45
CA ILE A 125 13.19 5.22 10.24
C ILE A 125 14.47 5.02 9.45
N ASN A 126 14.59 3.89 8.76
CA ASN A 126 15.78 3.56 7.97
C ASN A 126 15.61 3.87 6.47
N ASN A 127 14.51 4.50 6.06
CA ASN A 127 14.18 4.82 4.68
C ASN A 127 14.22 3.60 3.76
N ARG A 128 13.54 2.50 4.16
CA ARG A 128 13.50 1.25 3.41
C ARG A 128 12.06 0.83 3.13
N LEU A 129 11.76 0.55 1.87
CA LEU A 129 10.55 -0.12 1.44
C LEU A 129 10.90 -1.55 1.04
N TYR A 130 10.22 -2.52 1.61
CA TYR A 130 10.36 -3.92 1.26
C TYR A 130 9.16 -4.37 0.44
N VAL A 131 9.44 -5.00 -0.70
CA VAL A 131 8.45 -5.41 -1.68
C VAL A 131 8.52 -6.92 -1.87
N ALA A 132 7.41 -7.61 -1.66
CA ALA A 132 7.27 -9.02 -2.02
C ALA A 132 6.93 -9.12 -3.51
N CYS A 133 7.81 -9.78 -4.25
CA CYS A 133 7.61 -10.18 -5.64
C CYS A 133 7.51 -11.71 -5.72
N ILE A 134 7.05 -12.26 -6.86
CA ILE A 134 6.77 -13.70 -6.97
C ILE A 134 7.96 -14.59 -6.56
N ASN A 135 9.17 -14.28 -6.95
CA ASN A 135 10.35 -15.10 -6.66
C ASN A 135 11.48 -14.28 -6.03
N SER A 136 11.13 -13.16 -5.39
CA SER A 136 12.13 -12.32 -4.74
C SER A 136 11.53 -11.38 -3.71
N ILE A 137 12.38 -10.88 -2.83
CA ILE A 137 12.09 -9.74 -1.97
C ILE A 137 13.03 -8.61 -2.39
N ILE A 138 12.46 -7.45 -2.71
CA ILE A 138 13.20 -6.26 -3.13
C ILE A 138 13.23 -5.27 -1.98
N CYS A 139 14.41 -4.75 -1.66
CA CYS A 139 14.57 -3.62 -0.76
C CYS A 139 14.89 -2.37 -1.56
N ILE A 140 14.07 -1.35 -1.41
CA ILE A 140 14.21 -0.05 -2.06
C ILE A 140 14.63 0.97 -1.00
N ASP A 141 15.62 1.78 -1.31
CA ASP A 141 15.94 2.99 -0.56
C ASP A 141 14.98 4.10 -1.00
N THR A 142 14.16 4.60 -0.06
CA THR A 142 13.08 5.57 -0.39
C THR A 142 13.61 6.98 -0.64
N ILE A 143 14.82 7.31 -0.22
CA ILE A 143 15.45 8.61 -0.48
C ILE A 143 16.05 8.66 -1.88
N SER A 144 16.92 7.68 -2.21
CA SER A 144 17.54 7.61 -3.54
C SER A 144 16.62 7.03 -4.61
N LYS A 145 15.47 6.47 -4.22
CA LYS A 145 14.49 5.82 -5.12
C LYS A 145 15.13 4.72 -5.98
N SER A 146 15.97 3.92 -5.35
CA SER A 146 16.72 2.86 -6.03
C SER A 146 16.69 1.55 -5.24
N ILE A 147 16.81 0.43 -5.96
CA ILE A 147 16.95 -0.89 -5.34
C ILE A 147 18.30 -0.96 -4.64
N CYS A 148 18.28 -1.16 -3.31
CA CYS A 148 19.49 -1.32 -2.52
C CYS A 148 19.83 -2.79 -2.24
N LYS A 149 18.84 -3.69 -2.32
CA LYS A 149 19.05 -5.13 -2.16
C LYS A 149 17.96 -5.93 -2.84
N LYS A 150 18.34 -7.06 -3.39
CA LYS A 150 17.46 -8.12 -3.89
C LYS A 150 17.79 -9.42 -3.19
N ILE A 151 16.76 -10.17 -2.80
CA ILE A 151 16.86 -11.52 -2.25
C ILE A 151 16.03 -12.42 -3.14
N ASP A 152 16.66 -13.29 -3.90
CA ASP A 152 15.95 -14.31 -4.69
C ASP A 152 15.41 -15.39 -3.76
N THR A 153 14.18 -15.86 -4.01
CA THR A 153 13.51 -16.89 -3.23
C THR A 153 13.10 -18.05 -4.12
N ASP A 154 13.04 -19.25 -3.56
CA ASP A 154 12.52 -20.46 -4.20
C ASP A 154 11.00 -20.66 -3.97
N PHE A 155 10.36 -19.67 -3.36
CA PHE A 155 8.93 -19.64 -3.06
C PHE A 155 8.29 -18.35 -3.60
N LYS A 156 6.96 -18.39 -3.79
CA LYS A 156 6.17 -17.27 -4.29
C LYS A 156 5.73 -16.39 -3.13
N SER A 157 6.49 -15.32 -2.87
CA SER A 157 6.13 -14.31 -1.87
C SER A 157 4.87 -13.55 -2.25
N TRP A 158 4.03 -13.24 -1.26
CA TRP A 158 2.77 -12.53 -1.50
C TRP A 158 2.63 -11.28 -0.64
N HIS A 159 2.59 -11.44 0.68
CA HIS A 159 2.60 -10.32 1.62
C HIS A 159 3.91 -10.29 2.41
N ILE A 160 4.26 -9.12 2.91
CA ILE A 160 5.46 -8.91 3.71
C ILE A 160 5.15 -8.06 4.94
N LYS A 161 5.78 -8.41 6.06
CA LYS A 161 5.71 -7.65 7.31
C LYS A 161 7.06 -7.59 8.00
N LEU A 162 7.36 -6.42 8.58
CA LEU A 162 8.58 -6.17 9.31
C LEU A 162 8.35 -6.27 10.81
N ASP A 163 9.14 -7.06 11.49
CA ASP A 163 9.37 -6.90 12.94
C ASP A 163 10.59 -5.99 13.13
N ARG A 164 10.33 -4.71 13.36
CA ARG A 164 11.40 -3.70 13.52
C ARG A 164 12.25 -3.93 14.77
N ASN A 165 11.68 -4.55 15.81
CA ASN A 165 12.38 -4.83 17.05
C ASN A 165 13.39 -5.97 16.87
N LYS A 166 12.97 -7.02 16.18
CA LYS A 166 13.82 -8.18 15.88
C LYS A 166 14.70 -7.97 14.66
N LYS A 167 14.42 -6.96 13.83
CA LYS A 167 15.03 -6.74 12.50
C LYS A 167 14.82 -7.93 11.55
N GLU A 168 13.62 -8.50 11.59
CA GLU A 168 13.22 -9.64 10.79
C GLU A 168 12.13 -9.25 9.79
N ILE A 169 12.10 -9.96 8.68
CA ILE A 169 11.08 -9.85 7.64
C ILE A 169 10.33 -11.17 7.59
N TYR A 170 9.02 -11.08 7.65
CA TYR A 170 8.12 -12.21 7.46
C TYR A 170 7.39 -12.05 6.14
N THR A 171 7.31 -13.11 5.37
CA THR A 171 6.53 -13.14 4.13
C THR A 171 5.59 -14.32 4.11
N SER A 172 4.33 -14.08 3.75
CA SER A 172 3.43 -15.18 3.42
C SER A 172 3.64 -15.60 1.97
N THR A 173 3.37 -16.86 1.68
CA THR A 173 3.55 -17.42 0.36
C THR A 173 2.21 -17.85 -0.25
N LEU A 174 2.14 -17.95 -1.58
CA LEU A 174 0.93 -18.40 -2.27
C LEU A 174 0.54 -19.85 -1.97
N ASP A 175 1.49 -20.66 -1.50
CA ASP A 175 1.25 -22.06 -1.08
C ASP A 175 0.92 -22.19 0.43
N GLY A 176 0.65 -21.07 1.10
CA GLY A 176 0.13 -21.05 2.47
C GLY A 176 1.17 -21.20 3.58
N LYS A 177 2.43 -20.87 3.30
CA LYS A 177 3.51 -20.80 4.32
C LYS A 177 3.79 -19.37 4.75
N VAL A 178 4.48 -19.24 5.86
CA VAL A 178 5.04 -17.99 6.41
C VAL A 178 6.51 -18.18 6.70
#